data_9784676ccc00b03fb2684c8177954de5
#
_entry.id   9784676ccc00b03fb2684c8177954de5
#
_cell.length_a   1.000
_cell.length_b   1.000
_cell.length_c   1.000
_cell.angle_alpha   90.00
_cell.angle_beta   90.00
_cell.angle_gamma   90.00
#
_symmetry.space_group_name_H-M   'P 1'
#
loop_
_entity.id
_entity.type
_entity.pdbx_description
1 polymer ?
#
loop_
_entity_poly.entity_id
_entity_poly.type
_entity_poly.pdbx_seq_one_letter_code
_entity_poly.pdbx_strand_id
1 'polypeptide(L)'
;KPRISICVPSGITEIEKKAVEEATYQAGARDVYMVEEPIAAAIGAGVDVTKPFGNLVVDIGAGTSDVAVISLAGVVVSASVKVAGDTFNQAILNYVRKNHGLFIGEDMAEKIKIQIGTAIEESNPRTMEVKGRNVITGLPKTVTLTSEEIRVALKDATSQIVETVHG
;
A
#
# COMPACT_ATOMS: atom_id res chain seq x y z
N LYS A 1 -7.45 -29.46 15.10
CA LYS A 1 -7.93 -28.45 14.16
C LYS A 1 -7.74 -27.07 14.78
N PRO A 2 -7.09 -26.11 14.08
CA PRO A 2 -6.83 -24.77 14.61
C PRO A 2 -8.09 -23.89 14.60
N ARG A 3 -8.10 -22.87 15.47
CA ARG A 3 -8.94 -21.68 15.33
C ARG A 3 -8.21 -20.71 14.41
N ILE A 4 -8.90 -20.14 13.44
CA ILE A 4 -8.31 -19.25 12.44
C ILE A 4 -9.03 -17.91 12.50
N SER A 5 -8.25 -16.82 12.63
CA SER A 5 -8.73 -15.46 12.35
C SER A 5 -8.25 -15.07 10.96
N ILE A 6 -9.15 -14.54 10.16
CA ILE A 6 -8.85 -14.11 8.78
C ILE A 6 -9.32 -12.67 8.59
N CYS A 7 -8.47 -11.85 8.00
CA CYS A 7 -8.84 -10.48 7.67
C CYS A 7 -9.58 -10.44 6.33
N VAL A 8 -10.58 -9.58 6.26
CA VAL A 8 -11.39 -9.36 5.06
C VAL A 8 -11.57 -7.84 4.83
N PRO A 9 -11.63 -7.38 3.58
CA PRO A 9 -11.93 -5.98 3.29
C PRO A 9 -13.29 -5.54 3.83
N SER A 10 -13.42 -4.28 4.24
CA SER A 10 -14.68 -3.74 4.77
C SER A 10 -15.84 -3.74 3.76
N GLY A 11 -15.52 -3.69 2.46
CA GLY A 11 -16.52 -3.71 1.38
C GLY A 11 -16.90 -5.10 0.86
N ILE A 12 -16.47 -6.18 1.54
CA ILE A 12 -16.75 -7.55 1.09
C ILE A 12 -18.24 -7.90 1.20
N THR A 13 -18.77 -8.55 0.17
CA THR A 13 -20.17 -9.00 0.14
C THR A 13 -20.38 -10.23 1.04
N GLU A 14 -21.63 -10.49 1.46
CA GLU A 14 -21.97 -11.68 2.26
C GLU A 14 -21.66 -13.00 1.53
N ILE A 15 -21.75 -13.01 0.20
CA ILE A 15 -21.40 -14.18 -0.62
C ILE A 15 -19.89 -14.44 -0.55
N GLU A 16 -19.09 -13.40 -0.68
CA GLU A 16 -17.63 -13.49 -0.58
C GLU A 16 -17.18 -13.88 0.82
N LYS A 17 -17.79 -13.30 1.87
CA LYS A 17 -17.54 -13.70 3.27
C LYS A 17 -17.77 -15.20 3.45
N LYS A 18 -18.90 -15.70 2.96
CA LYS A 18 -19.24 -17.12 3.06
C LYS A 18 -18.26 -18.00 2.29
N ALA A 19 -17.82 -17.58 1.11
CA ALA A 19 -16.83 -18.31 0.32
C ALA A 19 -15.48 -18.40 1.05
N VAL A 20 -15.02 -17.31 1.67
CA VAL A 20 -13.79 -17.27 2.47
C VAL A 20 -13.93 -18.20 3.70
N GLU A 21 -15.07 -18.16 4.38
CA GLU A 21 -15.34 -19.00 5.53
C GLU A 21 -15.32 -20.49 5.16
N GLU A 22 -16.05 -20.88 4.11
CA GLU A 22 -16.09 -22.25 3.61
C GLU A 22 -14.72 -22.76 3.18
N ALA A 23 -13.96 -21.96 2.43
CA ALA A 23 -12.58 -22.29 2.02
C ALA A 23 -11.67 -22.51 3.24
N THR A 24 -11.84 -21.70 4.30
CA THR A 24 -11.05 -21.82 5.52
C THR A 24 -11.42 -23.08 6.31
N TYR A 25 -12.70 -23.46 6.37
CA TYR A 25 -13.11 -24.75 6.94
C TYR A 25 -12.58 -25.93 6.12
N GLN A 26 -12.61 -25.85 4.81
CA GLN A 26 -12.05 -26.90 3.93
C GLN A 26 -10.55 -27.05 4.11
N ALA A 27 -9.81 -25.97 4.39
CA ALA A 27 -8.40 -26.00 4.73
C ALA A 27 -8.12 -26.64 6.12
N GLY A 28 -9.15 -26.98 6.89
CA GLY A 28 -9.05 -27.72 8.13
C GLY A 28 -9.24 -26.91 9.41
N ALA A 29 -9.75 -25.70 9.33
CA ALA A 29 -10.12 -24.91 10.51
C ALA A 29 -11.18 -25.64 11.35
N ARG A 30 -11.15 -25.42 12.68
CA ARG A 30 -12.21 -25.79 13.59
C ARG A 30 -13.22 -24.67 13.74
N ASP A 31 -12.74 -23.47 13.98
CA ASP A 31 -13.52 -22.25 14.13
C ASP A 31 -12.89 -21.17 13.23
N VAL A 32 -13.70 -20.35 12.58
CA VAL A 32 -13.28 -19.25 11.72
C VAL A 32 -13.82 -17.94 12.29
N TYR A 33 -12.93 -16.96 12.47
CA TYR A 33 -13.29 -15.61 12.91
C TYR A 33 -12.87 -14.63 11.83
N MET A 34 -13.83 -13.93 11.24
CA MET A 34 -13.53 -12.86 10.28
C MET A 34 -13.41 -11.53 10.99
N VAL A 35 -12.38 -10.76 10.63
CA VAL A 35 -12.10 -9.42 11.15
C VAL A 35 -11.91 -8.50 9.95
N GLU A 36 -12.54 -7.33 9.97
CA GLU A 36 -12.31 -6.34 8.92
C GLU A 36 -10.89 -5.78 9.00
N GLU A 37 -10.22 -5.66 7.84
CA GLU A 37 -8.82 -5.25 7.73
C GLU A 37 -8.50 -3.96 8.50
N PRO A 38 -9.30 -2.86 8.39
CA PRO A 38 -8.99 -1.64 9.13
C PRO A 38 -9.09 -1.80 10.64
N ILE A 39 -9.97 -2.70 11.13
CA ILE A 39 -10.05 -2.99 12.58
C ILE A 39 -8.79 -3.73 13.03
N ALA A 40 -8.35 -4.72 12.25
CA ALA A 40 -7.12 -5.45 12.55
C ALA A 40 -5.89 -4.52 12.51
N ALA A 41 -5.82 -3.62 11.52
CA ALA A 41 -4.76 -2.62 11.40
C ALA A 41 -4.74 -1.66 12.60
N ALA A 42 -5.91 -1.15 13.02
CA ALA A 42 -6.04 -0.30 14.20
C ALA A 42 -5.54 -0.99 15.49
N ILE A 43 -5.95 -2.25 15.69
CA ILE A 43 -5.49 -3.04 16.85
C ILE A 43 -3.98 -3.25 16.79
N GLY A 44 -3.44 -3.58 15.61
CA GLY A 44 -2.00 -3.75 15.38
C GLY A 44 -1.19 -2.47 15.66
N ALA A 45 -1.77 -1.32 15.36
CA ALA A 45 -1.20 -0.01 15.68
C ALA A 45 -1.35 0.41 17.15
N GLY A 46 -1.98 -0.43 18.00
CA GLY A 46 -2.19 -0.14 19.43
C GLY A 46 -3.34 0.82 19.71
N VAL A 47 -4.24 1.04 18.75
CA VAL A 47 -5.44 1.88 18.93
C VAL A 47 -6.48 1.11 19.72
N ASP A 48 -7.02 1.73 20.78
CA ASP A 48 -8.15 1.17 21.52
C ASP A 48 -9.45 1.44 20.76
N VAL A 49 -9.82 0.49 19.91
CA VAL A 49 -11.01 0.57 19.05
C VAL A 49 -12.34 0.49 19.81
N THR A 50 -12.33 0.10 21.09
CA THR A 50 -13.55 -0.07 21.91
C THR A 50 -14.16 1.24 22.40
N LYS A 51 -13.37 2.32 22.35
CA LYS A 51 -13.78 3.64 22.85
C LYS A 51 -14.73 4.35 21.89
N PRO A 52 -15.58 5.26 22.41
CA PRO A 52 -16.55 6.03 21.60
C PRO A 52 -15.91 7.24 20.90
N PHE A 53 -14.70 7.11 20.41
CA PHE A 53 -14.03 8.13 19.61
C PHE A 53 -13.91 7.64 18.16
N GLY A 54 -14.02 8.58 17.21
CA GLY A 54 -13.65 8.28 15.82
C GLY A 54 -12.13 8.19 15.68
N ASN A 55 -11.64 7.03 15.27
CA ASN A 55 -10.24 6.83 14.92
C ASN A 55 -10.15 6.66 13.40
N LEU A 56 -9.42 7.54 12.73
CA LEU A 56 -9.11 7.41 11.32
C LEU A 56 -7.93 6.46 11.15
N VAL A 57 -8.11 5.44 10.34
CA VAL A 57 -7.08 4.48 9.96
C VAL A 57 -6.88 4.54 8.46
N VAL A 58 -5.64 4.63 8.04
CA VAL A 58 -5.24 4.55 6.63
C VAL A 58 -4.28 3.39 6.50
N ASP A 59 -4.69 2.35 5.81
CA ASP A 59 -3.90 1.14 5.55
C ASP A 59 -3.48 1.15 4.08
N ILE A 60 -2.18 1.24 3.82
CA ILE A 60 -1.62 1.28 2.48
C ILE A 60 -0.87 -0.03 2.23
N GLY A 61 -1.53 -0.94 1.53
CA GLY A 61 -0.99 -2.25 1.18
C GLY A 61 -0.15 -2.24 -0.10
N ALA A 62 -0.09 -3.38 -0.76
CA ALA A 62 0.56 -3.53 -2.07
C ALA A 62 -0.36 -3.05 -3.20
N GLY A 63 -1.60 -3.53 -3.25
CA GLY A 63 -2.56 -3.28 -4.34
C GLY A 63 -3.64 -2.25 -4.03
N THR A 64 -4.01 -2.08 -2.76
CA THR A 64 -5.08 -1.19 -2.29
C THR A 64 -4.63 -0.30 -1.15
N SER A 65 -5.26 0.86 -1.05
CA SER A 65 -5.21 1.70 0.15
C SER A 65 -6.62 1.84 0.69
N ASP A 66 -6.80 1.45 1.95
CA ASP A 66 -8.07 1.40 2.65
C ASP A 66 -8.09 2.47 3.73
N VAL A 67 -9.14 3.28 3.73
CA VAL A 67 -9.37 4.36 4.69
C VAL A 67 -10.62 4.04 5.46
N ALA A 68 -10.58 4.08 6.78
CA ALA A 68 -11.75 3.83 7.60
C ALA A 68 -11.77 4.68 8.87
N VAL A 69 -12.97 5.07 9.28
CA VAL A 69 -13.23 5.63 10.60
C VAL A 69 -13.83 4.53 11.47
N ILE A 70 -13.18 4.25 12.58
CA ILE A 70 -13.55 3.18 13.53
C ILE A 70 -14.01 3.83 14.84
N SER A 71 -15.12 3.36 15.38
CA SER A 71 -15.63 3.73 16.70
C SER A 71 -16.40 2.56 17.30
N LEU A 72 -16.28 2.34 18.61
CA LEU A 72 -16.98 1.26 19.35
C LEU A 72 -16.80 -0.12 18.69
N ALA A 73 -15.58 -0.43 18.30
CA ALA A 73 -15.16 -1.66 17.63
C ALA A 73 -15.88 -1.94 16.29
N GLY A 74 -16.49 -0.94 15.66
CA GLY A 74 -17.14 -1.03 14.36
C GLY A 74 -16.60 -0.02 13.36
N VAL A 75 -16.66 -0.35 12.07
CA VAL A 75 -16.36 0.57 10.97
C VAL A 75 -17.59 1.48 10.76
N VAL A 76 -17.40 2.79 10.92
CA VAL A 76 -18.45 3.80 10.73
C VAL A 76 -18.56 4.19 9.27
N VAL A 77 -17.44 4.42 8.62
CA VAL A 77 -17.32 4.73 7.20
C VAL A 77 -16.00 4.19 6.69
N SER A 78 -15.99 3.71 5.46
CA SER A 78 -14.76 3.26 4.79
C SER A 78 -14.77 3.61 3.31
N ALA A 79 -13.58 3.82 2.77
CA ALA A 79 -13.33 4.00 1.36
C ALA A 79 -12.07 3.21 0.97
N SER A 80 -12.02 2.71 -0.27
CA SER A 80 -10.89 1.97 -0.79
C SER A 80 -10.51 2.47 -2.17
N VAL A 81 -9.21 2.56 -2.43
CA VAL A 81 -8.68 2.93 -3.74
C VAL A 81 -7.61 1.92 -4.18
N LYS A 82 -7.62 1.58 -5.48
CA LYS A 82 -6.63 0.66 -6.08
C LYS A 82 -5.33 1.40 -6.44
N VAL A 83 -4.79 2.13 -5.47
CA VAL A 83 -3.53 2.87 -5.54
C VAL A 83 -2.76 2.60 -4.27
N ALA A 84 -1.62 1.92 -4.37
CA ALA A 84 -0.80 1.52 -3.22
C ALA A 84 0.64 1.20 -3.67
N GLY A 85 1.35 0.35 -2.95
CA GLY A 85 2.76 0.03 -3.16
C GLY A 85 3.13 -0.34 -4.59
N ASP A 86 2.31 -1.15 -5.26
CA ASP A 86 2.55 -1.56 -6.65
C ASP A 86 2.41 -0.39 -7.63
N THR A 87 1.44 0.50 -7.38
CA THR A 87 1.28 1.73 -8.18
C THR A 87 2.49 2.65 -8.02
N PHE A 88 3.04 2.76 -6.81
CA PHE A 88 4.27 3.52 -6.56
C PHE A 88 5.45 2.92 -7.30
N ASN A 89 5.62 1.60 -7.29
CA ASN A 89 6.68 0.92 -8.02
C ASN A 89 6.57 1.19 -9.53
N GLN A 90 5.37 1.07 -10.10
CA GLN A 90 5.13 1.35 -11.51
C GLN A 90 5.41 2.82 -11.88
N ALA A 91 5.04 3.76 -11.01
CA ALA A 91 5.35 5.17 -11.20
C ALA A 91 6.87 5.42 -11.24
N ILE A 92 7.64 4.79 -10.34
CA ILE A 92 9.10 4.87 -10.32
C ILE A 92 9.70 4.24 -11.58
N LEU A 93 9.26 3.04 -11.97
CA LEU A 93 9.72 2.38 -13.20
C LEU A 93 9.53 3.26 -14.43
N ASN A 94 8.34 3.85 -14.56
CA ASN A 94 8.00 4.72 -15.67
C ASN A 94 8.83 6.02 -15.65
N TYR A 95 9.01 6.62 -14.50
CA TYR A 95 9.82 7.84 -14.33
C TYR A 95 11.28 7.60 -14.73
N VAL A 96 11.89 6.56 -14.18
CA VAL A 96 13.31 6.21 -14.43
C VAL A 96 13.52 5.87 -15.91
N ARG A 97 12.58 5.13 -16.49
CA ARG A 97 12.63 4.81 -17.93
C ARG A 97 12.53 6.07 -18.80
N LYS A 98 11.59 6.95 -18.49
CA LYS A 98 11.29 8.16 -19.30
C LYS A 98 12.38 9.22 -19.18
N ASN A 99 12.84 9.49 -17.95
CA ASN A 99 13.73 10.63 -17.68
C ASN A 99 15.21 10.27 -17.72
N HIS A 100 15.56 9.03 -17.41
CA HIS A 100 16.97 8.56 -17.37
C HIS A 100 17.32 7.58 -18.49
N GLY A 101 16.32 7.12 -19.26
CA GLY A 101 16.51 6.10 -20.29
C GLY A 101 17.06 4.79 -19.73
N LEU A 102 16.67 4.46 -18.50
CA LEU A 102 17.17 3.30 -17.76
C LEU A 102 16.03 2.30 -17.52
N PHE A 103 16.25 1.05 -17.90
CA PHE A 103 15.37 -0.05 -17.56
C PHE A 103 15.85 -0.69 -16.26
N ILE A 104 14.96 -0.75 -15.25
CA ILE A 104 15.15 -1.40 -13.96
C ILE A 104 14.02 -2.39 -13.69
N GLY A 105 14.22 -3.35 -12.81
CA GLY A 105 13.18 -4.31 -12.37
C GLY A 105 12.38 -3.80 -11.18
N GLU A 106 11.29 -4.50 -10.87
CA GLU A 106 10.39 -4.16 -9.75
C GLU A 106 11.11 -4.16 -8.39
N ASP A 107 11.99 -5.12 -8.13
CA ASP A 107 12.80 -5.16 -6.90
C ASP A 107 13.65 -3.90 -6.72
N MET A 108 14.14 -3.32 -7.82
CA MET A 108 14.91 -2.07 -7.76
C MET A 108 13.99 -0.88 -7.52
N ALA A 109 12.80 -0.85 -8.13
CA ALA A 109 11.81 0.19 -7.87
C ALA A 109 11.36 0.18 -6.40
N GLU A 110 11.13 -1.00 -5.84
CA GLU A 110 10.82 -1.19 -4.42
C GLU A 110 11.94 -0.64 -3.51
N LYS A 111 13.21 -0.96 -3.82
CA LYS A 111 14.37 -0.42 -3.09
C LYS A 111 14.46 1.10 -3.17
N ILE A 112 14.24 1.68 -4.34
CA ILE A 112 14.23 3.14 -4.54
C ILE A 112 13.13 3.76 -3.68
N LYS A 113 11.91 3.21 -3.73
CA LYS A 113 10.77 3.65 -2.93
C LYS A 113 11.11 3.66 -1.43
N ILE A 114 11.69 2.58 -0.90
CA ILE A 114 12.02 2.46 0.52
C ILE A 114 13.14 3.41 0.92
N GLN A 115 14.18 3.56 0.10
CA GLN A 115 15.38 4.31 0.48
C GLN A 115 15.25 5.82 0.29
N ILE A 116 14.67 6.26 -0.81
CA ILE A 116 14.56 7.67 -1.18
C ILE A 116 13.16 8.13 -1.57
N GLY A 117 12.12 7.29 -1.42
CA GLY A 117 10.73 7.69 -1.62
C GLY A 117 10.30 8.72 -0.57
N THR A 118 9.57 9.73 -1.01
CA THR A 118 8.98 10.75 -0.14
C THR A 118 7.73 11.35 -0.79
N ALA A 119 6.78 11.78 0.03
CA ALA A 119 5.58 12.51 -0.42
C ALA A 119 5.70 14.02 -0.18
N ILE A 120 6.69 14.45 0.61
CA ILE A 120 6.92 15.84 0.98
C ILE A 120 8.27 16.33 0.47
N GLU A 121 8.40 17.63 0.33
CA GLU A 121 9.67 18.28 -0.02
C GLU A 121 10.66 18.16 1.14
N GLU A 122 11.89 17.76 0.83
CA GLU A 122 12.97 17.59 1.81
C GLU A 122 13.99 18.74 1.67
N SER A 123 14.38 19.34 2.80
CA SER A 123 15.41 20.39 2.80
C SER A 123 16.78 19.88 2.31
N ASN A 124 17.07 18.59 2.52
CA ASN A 124 18.27 17.91 2.06
C ASN A 124 17.86 16.64 1.30
N PRO A 125 17.68 16.71 -0.03
CA PRO A 125 17.30 15.56 -0.82
C PRO A 125 18.29 14.39 -0.69
N ARG A 126 17.76 13.21 -0.40
CA ARG A 126 18.54 11.97 -0.39
C ARG A 126 18.87 11.55 -1.82
N THR A 127 19.97 10.84 -1.99
CA THR A 127 20.40 10.33 -3.29
C THR A 127 20.66 8.83 -3.24
N MET A 128 20.46 8.16 -4.39
CA MET A 128 20.72 6.74 -4.55
C MET A 128 21.32 6.46 -5.92
N GLU A 129 22.43 5.71 -5.97
CA GLU A 129 22.94 5.17 -7.23
C GLU A 129 22.14 3.95 -7.65
N VAL A 130 21.63 3.98 -8.87
CA VAL A 130 20.79 2.93 -9.44
C VAL A 130 21.44 2.38 -10.71
N LYS A 131 21.60 1.07 -10.74
CA LYS A 131 22.14 0.33 -11.90
C LYS A 131 21.01 -0.33 -12.68
N GLY A 132 21.06 -0.22 -13.99
CA GLY A 132 20.09 -0.86 -14.87
C GLY A 132 20.64 -1.00 -16.29
N ARG A 133 19.76 -1.24 -17.23
CA ARG A 133 20.09 -1.36 -18.64
C ARG A 133 19.62 -0.11 -19.39
N ASN A 134 20.53 0.49 -20.17
CA ASN A 134 20.18 1.59 -21.05
C ASN A 134 19.12 1.14 -22.07
N VAL A 135 18.03 1.89 -22.20
CA VAL A 135 16.88 1.52 -23.05
C VAL A 135 17.25 1.49 -24.54
N ILE A 136 18.19 2.32 -24.97
CA ILE A 136 18.59 2.45 -26.39
C ILE A 136 19.69 1.46 -26.74
N THR A 137 20.77 1.43 -25.95
CA THR A 137 21.97 0.63 -26.27
C THR A 137 21.95 -0.79 -25.71
N GLY A 138 21.06 -1.05 -24.74
CA GLY A 138 21.02 -2.33 -24.02
C GLY A 138 22.16 -2.57 -23.03
N LEU A 139 23.14 -1.66 -22.97
CA LEU A 139 24.32 -1.77 -22.13
C LEU A 139 24.04 -1.40 -20.66
N PRO A 140 24.81 -1.92 -19.70
CA PRO A 140 24.72 -1.49 -18.31
C PRO A 140 24.94 0.02 -18.19
N LYS A 141 24.13 0.68 -17.38
CA LYS A 141 24.21 2.12 -17.07
C LYS A 141 23.92 2.33 -15.59
N THR A 142 24.63 3.26 -14.98
CA THR A 142 24.37 3.74 -13.61
C THR A 142 23.88 5.18 -13.68
N VAL A 143 22.88 5.52 -12.87
CA VAL A 143 22.37 6.88 -12.70
C VAL A 143 22.24 7.18 -11.22
N THR A 144 22.35 8.45 -10.84
CA THR A 144 22.03 8.91 -9.48
C THR A 144 20.62 9.49 -9.52
N LEU A 145 19.73 8.97 -8.67
CA LEU A 145 18.39 9.49 -8.46
C LEU A 145 18.33 10.27 -7.15
N THR A 146 17.46 11.25 -7.10
CA THR A 146 17.21 12.07 -5.91
C THR A 146 15.80 11.80 -5.35
N SER A 147 15.61 12.00 -4.05
CA SER A 147 14.29 11.88 -3.42
C SER A 147 13.28 12.87 -4.02
N GLU A 148 13.73 14.03 -4.48
CA GLU A 148 12.87 15.00 -5.16
C GLU A 148 12.34 14.47 -6.51
N GLU A 149 13.17 13.80 -7.29
CA GLU A 149 12.73 13.14 -8.52
C GLU A 149 11.68 12.05 -8.23
N ILE A 150 11.89 11.27 -7.14
CA ILE A 150 10.94 10.23 -6.75
C ILE A 150 9.65 10.85 -6.22
N ARG A 151 9.71 11.96 -5.47
CA ARG A 151 8.53 12.72 -5.06
C ARG A 151 7.69 13.14 -6.26
N VAL A 152 8.32 13.66 -7.30
CA VAL A 152 7.64 14.03 -8.54
C VAL A 152 7.01 12.80 -9.21
N ALA A 153 7.71 11.68 -9.25
CA ALA A 153 7.20 10.44 -9.82
C ALA A 153 5.96 9.91 -9.08
N LEU A 154 5.93 10.05 -7.74
CA LEU A 154 4.86 9.53 -6.88
C LEU A 154 3.67 10.49 -6.72
N LYS A 155 3.75 11.72 -7.20
CA LYS A 155 2.77 12.79 -6.94
C LYS A 155 1.33 12.39 -7.23
N ASP A 156 1.07 11.81 -8.40
CA ASP A 156 -0.29 11.47 -8.82
C ASP A 156 -0.89 10.36 -7.95
N ALA A 157 -0.08 9.36 -7.61
CA ALA A 157 -0.52 8.25 -6.77
C ALA A 157 -0.76 8.70 -5.32
N THR A 158 0.11 9.53 -4.76
CA THR A 158 -0.07 10.09 -3.41
C THR A 158 -1.28 11.01 -3.34
N SER A 159 -1.53 11.83 -4.37
CA SER A 159 -2.72 12.69 -4.44
C SER A 159 -4.02 11.90 -4.41
N GLN A 160 -4.10 10.77 -5.11
CA GLN A 160 -5.30 9.92 -5.12
C GLN A 160 -5.60 9.34 -3.72
N ILE A 161 -4.56 8.94 -2.97
CA ILE A 161 -4.75 8.47 -1.59
C ILE A 161 -5.24 9.62 -0.70
N VAL A 162 -4.64 10.80 -0.82
CA VAL A 162 -5.06 11.98 -0.05
C VAL A 162 -6.51 12.35 -0.37
N GLU A 163 -6.91 12.34 -1.64
CA GLU A 163 -8.31 12.58 -2.05
C GLU A 163 -9.27 11.56 -1.43
N THR A 164 -8.87 10.28 -1.35
CA THR A 164 -9.69 9.24 -0.71
C THR A 164 -9.86 9.47 0.80
N VAL A 165 -8.88 10.08 1.45
CA VAL A 165 -8.96 10.46 2.89
C VAL A 165 -9.88 11.65 3.11
N HIS A 166 -9.99 12.55 2.12
CA HIS A 166 -10.82 13.78 2.21
C HIS A 166 -12.30 13.57 1.84
N GLY A 167 -12.61 12.54 1.06
CA GLY A 167 -13.97 12.23 0.58
C GLY A 167 -14.78 11.44 1.56
#